data_d2080b67f436e626d60bae58197e1c9f
#
_entry.id   d2080b67f436e626d60bae58197e1c9f
#
_cell.length_a   1.000
_cell.length_b   1.000
_cell.length_c   1.000
_cell.angle_alpha   90.00
_cell.angle_beta   90.00
_cell.angle_gamma   90.00
#
_symmetry.space_group_name_H-M   'P 1'
#
loop_
_entity.id
_entity.type
_entity.pdbx_description
1 polymer ?
#
loop_
_entity_poly.entity_id
_entity_poly.type
_entity_poly.pdbx_seq_one_letter_code
_entity_poly.pdbx_strand_id
1 'polypeptide(L)'
;MLFGLIVSYILAVCMHMVDFSSLAGTSLIAIPQLMPFRMEFRPDAIVSVVLIFLVSATETIGDTSALAASGLGRDVTEKETSGSIACDGFISSLSSVFGSLVIMILAGVFPMFGALLATLPDAVLGGCTIMMFGTIVVSGLQMISKCGFSQRNTVIAALSLSIGLGFTQCADLFAIFPQMVQTVFAQNCVAVVFVVAIILNLILPK
;
A
#
# COMPACT_ATOMS: atom_id res chain seq x y z
N MET A 1 12.38 3.41 11.82
CA MET A 1 12.58 2.76 10.51
C MET A 1 13.82 3.31 9.78
N LEU A 2 13.92 4.61 9.48
CA LEU A 2 15.04 5.18 8.72
C LEU A 2 16.41 4.86 9.34
N PHE A 3 16.56 5.01 10.66
CA PHE A 3 17.78 4.67 11.37
C PHE A 3 18.15 3.18 11.25
N GLY A 4 17.14 2.30 11.38
CA GLY A 4 17.34 0.86 11.20
C GLY A 4 17.81 0.51 9.79
N LEU A 5 17.23 1.15 8.76
CA LEU A 5 17.64 0.97 7.37
C LEU A 5 19.09 1.43 7.15
N ILE A 6 19.48 2.60 7.69
CA ILE A 6 20.85 3.11 7.57
C ILE A 6 21.86 2.15 8.24
N VAL A 7 21.55 1.70 9.47
CA VAL A 7 22.44 0.76 10.21
C VAL A 7 22.57 -0.57 9.47
N SER A 8 21.42 -1.12 9.01
CA SER A 8 21.43 -2.40 8.26
C SER A 8 22.17 -2.27 6.93
N TYR A 9 22.09 -1.12 6.26
CA TYR A 9 22.83 -0.88 5.02
C TYR A 9 24.33 -0.79 5.28
N ILE A 10 24.75 -0.06 6.32
CA ILE A 10 26.17 0.00 6.72
C ILE A 10 26.71 -1.39 7.04
N LEU A 11 25.92 -2.19 7.76
CA LEU A 11 26.29 -3.58 8.07
C LEU A 11 26.44 -4.43 6.81
N ALA A 12 25.48 -4.29 5.86
CA ALA A 12 25.53 -5.01 4.58
C ALA A 12 26.75 -4.63 3.74
N VAL A 13 27.15 -3.35 3.74
CA VAL A 13 28.40 -2.88 3.10
C VAL A 13 29.63 -3.51 3.78
N CYS A 14 29.66 -3.53 5.11
CA CYS A 14 30.76 -4.17 5.86
C CYS A 14 30.88 -5.67 5.60
N MET A 15 29.75 -6.32 5.33
CA MET A 15 29.69 -7.75 5.00
C MET A 15 29.96 -8.06 3.52
N HIS A 16 30.31 -7.06 2.72
CA HIS A 16 30.51 -7.19 1.26
C HIS A 16 29.29 -7.77 0.49
N MET A 17 28.09 -7.52 0.99
CA MET A 17 26.84 -7.96 0.35
C MET A 17 26.27 -6.94 -0.65
N VAL A 18 26.90 -5.78 -0.78
CA VAL A 18 26.48 -4.67 -1.64
C VAL A 18 27.35 -4.62 -2.88
N ASP A 19 26.72 -4.67 -4.04
CA ASP A 19 27.41 -4.50 -5.34
C ASP A 19 27.26 -3.06 -5.83
N PHE A 20 28.36 -2.33 -5.87
CA PHE A 20 28.43 -0.95 -6.34
C PHE A 20 28.67 -0.83 -7.86
N SER A 21 28.74 -1.94 -8.58
CA SER A 21 28.99 -1.91 -10.03
C SER A 21 27.91 -1.13 -10.80
N SER A 22 26.68 -1.17 -10.31
CA SER A 22 25.54 -0.43 -10.87
C SER A 22 25.66 1.09 -10.75
N LEU A 23 26.49 1.60 -9.83
CA LEU A 23 26.75 3.03 -9.71
C LEU A 23 27.78 3.54 -10.75
N ALA A 24 28.66 2.67 -11.21
CA ALA A 24 29.72 3.01 -12.18
C ALA A 24 29.12 3.14 -13.59
N GLY A 25 28.63 4.28 -13.94
CA GLY A 25 28.03 4.57 -15.26
C GLY A 25 26.69 5.29 -15.19
N THR A 26 26.20 5.52 -13.98
CA THR A 26 24.94 6.23 -13.79
C THR A 26 25.17 7.74 -13.90
N SER A 27 24.38 8.44 -14.73
CA SER A 27 24.42 9.88 -14.84
C SER A 27 23.94 10.56 -13.54
N LEU A 28 24.53 11.72 -13.19
CA LEU A 28 24.13 12.47 -12.00
C LEU A 28 22.73 13.09 -12.12
N ILE A 29 22.33 13.45 -13.33
CA ILE A 29 21.05 14.09 -13.60
C ILE A 29 20.44 13.44 -14.85
N ALA A 30 19.16 13.10 -14.78
CA ALA A 30 18.36 12.65 -15.91
C ALA A 30 17.05 13.43 -15.97
N ILE A 31 16.55 13.65 -17.18
CA ILE A 31 15.25 14.30 -17.38
C ILE A 31 14.20 13.21 -17.41
N PRO A 32 13.20 13.23 -16.49
CA PRO A 32 12.12 12.26 -16.50
C PRO A 32 11.29 12.38 -17.79
N GLN A 33 11.00 11.24 -18.40
CA GLN A 33 10.17 11.21 -19.59
C GLN A 33 8.70 11.34 -19.21
N LEU A 34 8.01 12.29 -19.82
CA LEU A 34 6.56 12.42 -19.75
C LEU A 34 5.91 11.35 -20.63
N MET A 35 4.97 10.60 -20.05
CA MET A 35 4.19 9.59 -20.75
C MET A 35 5.05 8.54 -21.48
N PRO A 36 5.86 7.73 -20.78
CA PRO A 36 6.72 6.72 -21.39
C PRO A 36 5.94 5.56 -22.03
N PHE A 37 4.63 5.54 -21.90
CA PHE A 37 3.72 4.50 -22.38
C PHE A 37 2.57 5.10 -23.20
N ARG A 38 1.98 4.26 -24.08
CA ARG A 38 0.75 4.63 -24.83
C ARG A 38 -0.45 4.61 -23.91
N MET A 39 -1.25 5.67 -23.96
CA MET A 39 -2.55 5.69 -23.29
C MET A 39 -3.55 4.82 -24.07
N GLU A 40 -4.07 3.81 -23.40
CA GLU A 40 -5.17 2.98 -23.91
C GLU A 40 -6.34 3.07 -22.93
N PHE A 41 -7.52 3.44 -23.46
CA PHE A 41 -8.74 3.48 -22.67
C PHE A 41 -9.43 2.12 -22.72
N ARG A 42 -9.20 1.30 -21.72
CA ARG A 42 -9.83 -0.01 -21.57
C ARG A 42 -10.83 0.03 -20.40
N PRO A 43 -12.14 -0.18 -20.66
CA PRO A 43 -13.18 -0.11 -19.62
C PRO A 43 -12.95 -1.12 -18.49
N ASP A 44 -12.48 -2.32 -18.79
CA ASP A 44 -12.14 -3.38 -17.83
C ASP A 44 -11.03 -2.93 -16.87
N ALA A 45 -9.99 -2.31 -17.39
CA ALA A 45 -8.89 -1.77 -16.60
C ALA A 45 -9.36 -0.59 -15.72
N ILE A 46 -10.19 0.31 -16.26
CA ILE A 46 -10.72 1.45 -15.51
C ILE A 46 -11.52 0.98 -14.30
N VAL A 47 -12.44 0.03 -14.47
CA VAL A 47 -13.24 -0.49 -13.36
C VAL A 47 -12.36 -1.19 -12.34
N SER A 48 -11.37 -1.97 -12.76
CA SER A 48 -10.42 -2.62 -11.85
C SER A 48 -9.65 -1.59 -11.02
N VAL A 49 -9.14 -0.54 -11.65
CA VAL A 49 -8.41 0.55 -10.96
C VAL A 49 -9.31 1.29 -9.98
N VAL A 50 -10.57 1.59 -10.35
CA VAL A 50 -11.53 2.23 -9.45
C VAL A 50 -11.79 1.39 -8.21
N LEU A 51 -11.97 0.07 -8.36
CA LEU A 51 -12.17 -0.83 -7.23
C LEU A 51 -10.93 -0.89 -6.32
N ILE A 52 -9.73 -0.97 -6.91
CA ILE A 52 -8.47 -0.94 -6.15
C ILE A 52 -8.32 0.40 -5.43
N PHE A 53 -8.68 1.50 -6.08
CA PHE A 53 -8.60 2.83 -5.47
C PHE A 53 -9.56 3.00 -4.28
N LEU A 54 -10.76 2.41 -4.34
CA LEU A 54 -11.67 2.39 -3.20
C LEU A 54 -11.07 1.66 -1.98
N VAL A 55 -10.34 0.57 -2.23
CA VAL A 55 -9.61 -0.16 -1.17
C VAL A 55 -8.47 0.70 -0.64
N SER A 56 -7.67 1.32 -1.51
CA SER A 56 -6.59 2.22 -1.11
C SER A 56 -7.09 3.42 -0.31
N ALA A 57 -8.25 3.98 -0.65
CA ALA A 57 -8.87 5.06 0.12
C ALA A 57 -9.18 4.66 1.56
N THR A 58 -9.58 3.41 1.81
CA THR A 58 -9.78 2.93 3.20
C THR A 58 -8.46 2.78 3.96
N GLU A 59 -7.39 2.38 3.29
CA GLU A 59 -6.04 2.36 3.85
C GLU A 59 -5.58 3.77 4.23
N THR A 60 -5.75 4.75 3.33
CA THR A 60 -5.44 6.17 3.58
C THR A 60 -6.20 6.73 4.79
N ILE A 61 -7.48 6.36 4.97
CA ILE A 61 -8.26 6.72 6.16
C ILE A 61 -7.63 6.11 7.42
N GLY A 62 -7.25 4.84 7.34
CA GLY A 62 -6.60 4.11 8.43
C GLY A 62 -5.30 4.76 8.87
N ASP A 63 -4.42 5.02 7.94
CA ASP A 63 -3.11 5.64 8.17
C ASP A 63 -3.24 7.07 8.73
N THR A 64 -4.14 7.87 8.16
CA THR A 64 -4.40 9.24 8.65
C THR A 64 -4.92 9.21 10.08
N SER A 65 -5.82 8.27 10.40
CA SER A 65 -6.36 8.11 11.74
C SER A 65 -5.30 7.63 12.74
N ALA A 66 -4.47 6.68 12.34
CA ALA A 66 -3.36 6.18 13.15
C ALA A 66 -2.32 7.29 13.42
N LEU A 67 -2.01 8.09 12.39
CA LEU A 67 -1.07 9.21 12.50
C LEU A 67 -1.60 10.30 13.44
N ALA A 68 -2.88 10.68 13.32
CA ALA A 68 -3.51 11.66 14.19
C ALA A 68 -3.54 11.17 15.64
N ALA A 69 -3.87 9.90 15.86
CA ALA A 69 -3.89 9.32 17.21
C ALA A 69 -2.51 9.23 17.84
N SER A 70 -1.49 8.83 17.10
CA SER A 70 -0.12 8.65 17.61
C SER A 70 0.67 9.97 17.70
N GLY A 71 0.50 10.86 16.70
CA GLY A 71 1.26 12.11 16.61
C GLY A 71 0.61 13.28 17.33
N LEU A 72 -0.72 13.39 17.29
CA LEU A 72 -1.47 14.52 17.83
C LEU A 72 -2.27 14.16 19.09
N GLY A 73 -2.35 12.88 19.46
CA GLY A 73 -3.09 12.42 20.63
C GLY A 73 -4.60 12.66 20.56
N ARG A 74 -5.16 12.83 19.38
CA ARG A 74 -6.59 13.08 19.14
C ARG A 74 -7.12 12.26 17.95
N ASP A 75 -8.43 12.20 17.84
CA ASP A 75 -9.06 11.59 16.67
C ASP A 75 -8.94 12.50 15.45
N VAL A 76 -8.92 11.85 14.27
CA VAL A 76 -8.89 12.53 12.97
C VAL A 76 -10.21 13.25 12.71
N THR A 77 -10.15 14.44 12.12
CA THR A 77 -11.34 15.18 11.70
C THR A 77 -11.78 14.78 10.30
N GLU A 78 -13.06 14.98 9.97
CA GLU A 78 -13.59 14.71 8.61
C GLU A 78 -12.85 15.49 7.52
N LYS A 79 -12.42 16.73 7.81
CA LYS A 79 -11.64 17.54 6.88
C LYS A 79 -10.26 16.95 6.61
N GLU A 80 -9.59 16.45 7.64
CA GLU A 80 -8.28 15.80 7.48
C GLU A 80 -8.39 14.51 6.70
N THR A 81 -9.40 13.70 6.99
CA THR A 81 -9.67 12.45 6.24
C THR A 81 -10.00 12.73 4.77
N SER A 82 -10.90 13.68 4.52
CA SER A 82 -11.26 14.09 3.15
C SER A 82 -10.05 14.68 2.41
N GLY A 83 -9.26 15.50 3.09
CA GLY A 83 -8.04 16.09 2.54
C GLY A 83 -6.99 15.05 2.20
N SER A 84 -6.79 14.04 3.04
CA SER A 84 -5.81 12.98 2.77
C SER A 84 -6.21 12.11 1.58
N ILE A 85 -7.49 11.73 1.46
CA ILE A 85 -8.00 10.97 0.30
C ILE A 85 -7.87 11.80 -0.99
N ALA A 86 -8.23 13.09 -0.93
CA ALA A 86 -8.11 13.98 -2.10
C ALA A 86 -6.64 14.16 -2.52
N CYS A 87 -5.74 14.30 -1.56
CA CYS A 87 -4.31 14.40 -1.79
C CYS A 87 -3.76 13.12 -2.41
N ASP A 88 -4.12 11.96 -1.87
CA ASP A 88 -3.72 10.65 -2.39
C ASP A 88 -4.19 10.47 -3.84
N GLY A 89 -5.46 10.76 -4.15
CA GLY A 89 -6.00 10.69 -5.50
C GLY A 89 -5.31 11.65 -6.48
N PHE A 90 -5.07 12.89 -6.05
CA PHE A 90 -4.39 13.87 -6.89
C PHE A 90 -2.93 13.48 -7.18
N ILE A 91 -2.19 13.07 -6.15
CA ILE A 91 -0.79 12.66 -6.29
C ILE A 91 -0.67 11.38 -7.10
N SER A 92 -1.57 10.41 -6.91
CA SER A 92 -1.60 9.17 -7.69
C SER A 92 -1.91 9.45 -9.17
N SER A 93 -2.83 10.37 -9.47
CA SER A 93 -3.13 10.79 -10.83
C SER A 93 -1.93 11.49 -11.49
N LEU A 94 -1.27 12.38 -10.75
CA LEU A 94 -0.06 13.04 -11.23
C LEU A 94 1.07 12.05 -11.48
N SER A 95 1.26 11.10 -10.54
CA SER A 95 2.28 10.06 -10.64
C SER A 95 2.07 9.17 -11.87
N SER A 96 0.81 8.89 -12.23
CA SER A 96 0.49 8.04 -13.39
C SER A 96 0.95 8.65 -14.71
N VAL A 97 0.97 9.99 -14.83
CA VAL A 97 1.48 10.70 -16.01
C VAL A 97 2.97 10.46 -16.24
N PHE A 98 3.72 10.32 -15.16
CA PHE A 98 5.16 10.04 -15.21
C PHE A 98 5.47 8.53 -15.13
N GLY A 99 4.47 7.69 -14.94
CA GLY A 99 4.64 6.24 -14.77
C GLY A 99 5.30 5.83 -13.44
N SER A 100 5.38 6.72 -12.47
CA SER A 100 6.01 6.47 -11.17
C SER A 100 5.47 7.40 -10.09
N LEU A 101 5.68 7.04 -8.83
CA LEU A 101 5.38 7.88 -7.67
C LEU A 101 6.14 9.21 -7.72
N VAL A 102 5.54 10.30 -7.26
CA VAL A 102 6.16 11.65 -7.30
C VAL A 102 7.53 11.68 -6.62
N ILE A 103 7.70 11.00 -5.50
CA ILE A 103 9.00 10.86 -4.83
C ILE A 103 10.01 10.11 -5.73
N MET A 104 9.55 9.10 -6.46
CA MET A 104 10.37 8.38 -7.43
C MET A 104 10.72 9.24 -8.65
N ILE A 105 9.87 10.18 -9.04
CA ILE A 105 10.17 11.16 -10.09
C ILE A 105 11.31 12.07 -9.63
N LEU A 106 11.24 12.58 -8.39
CA LEU A 106 12.31 13.38 -7.80
C LEU A 106 13.62 12.58 -7.68
N ALA A 107 13.52 11.31 -7.28
CA ALA A 107 14.67 10.40 -7.26
C ALA A 107 15.18 10.08 -8.67
N GLY A 108 14.30 10.05 -9.68
CA GLY A 108 14.64 9.84 -11.08
C GLY A 108 15.41 11.01 -11.72
N VAL A 109 15.24 12.23 -11.20
CA VAL A 109 16.07 13.40 -11.58
C VAL A 109 17.53 13.17 -11.14
N PHE A 110 17.71 12.42 -10.06
CA PHE A 110 19.02 12.02 -9.56
C PHE A 110 19.18 10.49 -9.68
N PRO A 111 19.51 9.94 -10.86
CA PRO A 111 19.62 8.51 -11.08
C PRO A 111 20.57 7.79 -10.11
N MET A 112 21.57 8.51 -9.62
CA MET A 112 22.52 8.01 -8.63
C MET A 112 21.80 7.60 -7.32
N PHE A 113 20.75 8.31 -6.92
CA PHE A 113 19.94 7.95 -5.75
C PHE A 113 19.15 6.64 -6.00
N GLY A 114 18.57 6.51 -7.19
CA GLY A 114 17.90 5.26 -7.60
C GLY A 114 18.85 4.07 -7.66
N ALA A 115 20.03 4.28 -8.23
CA ALA A 115 21.09 3.27 -8.27
C ALA A 115 21.56 2.88 -6.86
N LEU A 116 21.66 3.82 -5.93
CA LEU A 116 21.99 3.54 -4.53
C LEU A 116 20.91 2.70 -3.85
N LEU A 117 19.63 3.01 -4.08
CA LEU A 117 18.52 2.19 -3.56
C LEU A 117 18.53 0.78 -4.14
N ALA A 118 18.89 0.64 -5.42
CA ALA A 118 18.99 -0.66 -6.09
C ALA A 118 20.14 -1.54 -5.55
N THR A 119 21.12 -0.97 -4.85
CA THR A 119 22.19 -1.72 -4.18
C THR A 119 21.77 -2.30 -2.83
N LEU A 120 20.55 -1.98 -2.33
CA LEU A 120 20.07 -2.53 -1.05
C LEU A 120 19.86 -4.04 -1.17
N PRO A 121 20.50 -4.86 -0.31
CA PRO A 121 20.28 -6.29 -0.30
C PRO A 121 18.85 -6.64 0.08
N ASP A 122 18.31 -7.71 -0.52
CA ASP A 122 16.96 -8.22 -0.22
C ASP A 122 16.73 -8.50 1.26
N ALA A 123 17.76 -8.91 1.99
CA ALA A 123 17.69 -9.13 3.43
C ALA A 123 17.38 -7.82 4.21
N VAL A 124 17.95 -6.69 3.79
CA VAL A 124 17.69 -5.37 4.41
C VAL A 124 16.29 -4.90 4.05
N LEU A 125 15.91 -5.02 2.77
CA LEU A 125 14.56 -4.68 2.29
C LEU A 125 13.50 -5.54 2.99
N GLY A 126 13.72 -6.85 3.09
CA GLY A 126 12.81 -7.78 3.77
C GLY A 126 12.62 -7.42 5.25
N GLY A 127 13.70 -7.11 5.97
CA GLY A 127 13.63 -6.68 7.36
C GLY A 127 12.82 -5.40 7.55
N CYS A 128 13.03 -4.39 6.70
CA CYS A 128 12.27 -3.15 6.72
C CYS A 128 10.78 -3.38 6.39
N THR A 129 10.50 -4.25 5.43
CA THR A 129 9.15 -4.61 4.99
C THR A 129 8.37 -5.29 6.11
N ILE A 130 8.98 -6.25 6.81
CA ILE A 130 8.34 -6.92 7.97
C ILE A 130 7.96 -5.90 9.05
N MET A 131 8.87 -4.97 9.37
CA MET A 131 8.59 -3.93 10.37
C MET A 131 7.48 -2.99 9.92
N MET A 132 7.45 -2.63 8.63
CA MET A 132 6.41 -1.77 8.07
C MET A 132 5.03 -2.45 8.14
N PHE A 133 4.92 -3.69 7.67
CA PHE A 133 3.65 -4.43 7.74
C PHE A 133 3.23 -4.70 9.19
N GLY A 134 4.17 -4.96 10.09
CA GLY A 134 3.89 -5.10 11.51
C GLY A 134 3.22 -3.85 12.11
N THR A 135 3.72 -2.66 11.76
CA THR A 135 3.10 -1.41 12.23
C THR A 135 1.71 -1.19 11.65
N ILE A 136 1.46 -1.54 10.38
CA ILE A 136 0.14 -1.47 9.75
C ILE A 136 -0.85 -2.40 10.48
N VAL A 137 -0.46 -3.63 10.77
CA VAL A 137 -1.30 -4.59 11.51
C VAL A 137 -1.67 -4.05 12.90
N VAL A 138 -0.70 -3.50 13.65
CA VAL A 138 -0.95 -2.90 14.96
C VAL A 138 -1.91 -1.72 14.86
N SER A 139 -1.75 -0.86 13.85
CA SER A 139 -2.66 0.27 13.61
C SER A 139 -4.08 -0.21 13.32
N GLY A 140 -4.24 -1.26 12.51
CA GLY A 140 -5.53 -1.88 12.23
C GLY A 140 -6.20 -2.44 13.50
N LEU A 141 -5.44 -3.13 14.36
CA LEU A 141 -5.93 -3.63 15.64
C LEU A 141 -6.36 -2.50 16.59
N GLN A 142 -5.61 -1.40 16.61
CA GLN A 142 -5.98 -0.21 17.39
C GLN A 142 -7.29 0.41 16.91
N MET A 143 -7.53 0.47 15.60
CA MET A 143 -8.79 0.96 15.03
C MET A 143 -9.97 0.06 15.42
N ILE A 144 -9.82 -1.26 15.31
CA ILE A 144 -10.84 -2.23 15.75
C ILE A 144 -11.12 -2.04 17.24
N SER A 145 -10.09 -1.86 18.06
CA SER A 145 -10.22 -1.62 19.51
C SER A 145 -11.00 -0.33 19.81
N LYS A 146 -10.77 0.74 19.06
CA LYS A 146 -11.52 2.01 19.20
C LYS A 146 -13.01 1.88 18.88
N CYS A 147 -13.37 1.05 17.89
CA CYS A 147 -14.76 0.77 17.57
C CYS A 147 -15.50 -0.01 18.67
N GLY A 148 -14.78 -0.54 19.64
CA GLY A 148 -15.31 -1.38 20.72
C GLY A 148 -15.56 -2.83 20.29
N PHE A 149 -15.32 -3.75 21.21
CA PHE A 149 -15.53 -5.20 21.01
C PHE A 149 -16.97 -5.62 21.35
N SER A 150 -17.96 -4.95 20.72
CA SER A 150 -19.33 -5.50 20.77
C SER A 150 -19.36 -6.85 20.04
N GLN A 151 -20.29 -7.72 20.41
CA GLN A 151 -20.45 -9.03 19.77
C GLN A 151 -20.59 -8.89 18.24
N ARG A 152 -21.34 -7.88 17.80
CA ARG A 152 -21.53 -7.55 16.39
C ARG A 152 -20.20 -7.17 15.70
N ASN A 153 -19.45 -6.22 16.27
CA ASN A 153 -18.20 -5.76 15.69
C ASN A 153 -17.14 -6.86 15.65
N THR A 154 -17.10 -7.70 16.70
CA THR A 154 -16.22 -8.86 16.76
C THR A 154 -16.54 -9.88 15.68
N VAL A 155 -17.81 -10.17 15.44
CA VAL A 155 -18.24 -11.09 14.38
C VAL A 155 -17.90 -10.52 12.99
N ILE A 156 -18.16 -9.23 12.75
CA ILE A 156 -17.81 -8.59 11.48
C ILE A 156 -16.30 -8.67 11.23
N ALA A 157 -15.48 -8.29 12.20
CA ALA A 157 -14.02 -8.31 12.07
C ALA A 157 -13.50 -9.75 11.86
N ALA A 158 -13.96 -10.70 12.68
CA ALA A 158 -13.49 -12.08 12.61
C ALA A 158 -13.86 -12.75 11.27
N LEU A 159 -15.14 -12.63 10.84
CA LEU A 159 -15.57 -13.25 9.60
C LEU A 159 -14.94 -12.60 8.37
N SER A 160 -14.87 -11.27 8.32
CA SER A 160 -14.28 -10.59 7.17
C SER A 160 -12.79 -10.91 7.01
N LEU A 161 -12.03 -10.91 8.11
CA LEU A 161 -10.62 -11.30 8.08
C LEU A 161 -10.44 -12.78 7.71
N SER A 162 -11.23 -13.69 8.30
CA SER A 162 -11.13 -15.13 8.02
C SER A 162 -11.48 -15.46 6.57
N ILE A 163 -12.54 -14.86 6.04
CA ILE A 163 -12.96 -15.05 4.65
C ILE A 163 -11.92 -14.45 3.70
N GLY A 164 -11.45 -13.24 3.96
CA GLY A 164 -10.44 -12.60 3.12
C GLY A 164 -9.13 -13.37 3.05
N LEU A 165 -8.61 -13.82 4.19
CA LEU A 165 -7.42 -14.66 4.25
C LEU A 165 -7.68 -16.04 3.61
N GLY A 166 -8.85 -16.64 3.83
CA GLY A 166 -9.22 -17.92 3.24
C GLY A 166 -9.23 -17.89 1.71
N PHE A 167 -9.83 -16.87 1.13
CA PHE A 167 -9.85 -16.70 -0.33
C PHE A 167 -8.48 -16.48 -0.95
N THR A 168 -7.55 -15.83 -0.25
CA THR A 168 -6.17 -15.69 -0.75
C THR A 168 -5.42 -17.03 -0.80
N GLN A 169 -5.75 -17.96 0.10
CA GLN A 169 -5.16 -19.30 0.09
C GLN A 169 -5.75 -20.19 -1.00
N CYS A 170 -6.97 -19.89 -1.47
CA CYS A 170 -7.70 -20.65 -2.47
C CYS A 170 -8.00 -19.78 -3.70
N ALA A 171 -6.98 -19.18 -4.30
CA ALA A 171 -7.12 -18.29 -5.45
C ALA A 171 -7.84 -18.95 -6.64
N ASP A 172 -7.77 -20.26 -6.78
CA ASP A 172 -8.45 -21.06 -7.82
C ASP A 172 -9.99 -20.93 -7.79
N LEU A 173 -10.56 -20.55 -6.65
CA LEU A 173 -12.01 -20.26 -6.55
C LEU A 173 -12.44 -19.13 -7.48
N PHE A 174 -11.53 -18.19 -7.75
CA PHE A 174 -11.80 -17.08 -8.65
C PHE A 174 -11.62 -17.42 -10.14
N ALA A 175 -11.11 -18.61 -10.48
CA ALA A 175 -10.91 -19.05 -11.87
C ALA A 175 -12.19 -19.08 -12.70
N ILE A 176 -13.36 -19.24 -12.05
CA ILE A 176 -14.67 -19.26 -12.69
C ILE A 176 -15.16 -17.85 -13.07
N PHE A 177 -14.62 -16.80 -12.42
CA PHE A 177 -15.06 -15.43 -12.61
C PHE A 177 -14.31 -14.75 -13.77
N PRO A 178 -14.87 -13.65 -14.34
CA PRO A 178 -14.20 -12.84 -15.35
C PRO A 178 -12.82 -12.37 -14.87
N GLN A 179 -11.88 -12.20 -15.80
CA GLN A 179 -10.49 -11.82 -15.53
C GLN A 179 -10.35 -10.58 -14.65
N MET A 180 -11.28 -9.63 -14.77
CA MET A 180 -11.36 -8.43 -13.95
C MET A 180 -11.56 -8.74 -12.46
N VAL A 181 -12.47 -9.67 -12.14
CA VAL A 181 -12.73 -10.11 -10.76
C VAL A 181 -11.53 -10.87 -10.21
N GLN A 182 -10.91 -11.70 -11.02
CA GLN A 182 -9.68 -12.42 -10.64
C GLN A 182 -8.56 -11.44 -10.28
N THR A 183 -8.31 -10.43 -11.10
CA THR A 183 -7.24 -9.44 -10.87
C THR A 183 -7.45 -8.67 -9.56
N VAL A 184 -8.69 -8.30 -9.23
CA VAL A 184 -8.99 -7.49 -8.05
C VAL A 184 -9.06 -8.35 -6.77
N PHE A 185 -9.70 -9.50 -6.83
CA PHE A 185 -10.04 -10.26 -5.62
C PHE A 185 -9.14 -11.47 -5.36
N ALA A 186 -8.63 -12.14 -6.41
CA ALA A 186 -7.78 -13.31 -6.20
C ALA A 186 -6.38 -12.94 -5.70
N GLN A 187 -5.88 -11.76 -6.08
CA GLN A 187 -4.54 -11.30 -5.72
C GLN A 187 -4.52 -10.35 -4.53
N ASN A 188 -5.70 -9.86 -4.08
CA ASN A 188 -5.78 -8.84 -3.05
C ASN A 188 -6.79 -9.21 -1.96
N CYS A 189 -6.28 -9.78 -0.86
CA CYS A 189 -7.12 -10.15 0.29
C CYS A 189 -7.84 -8.93 0.90
N VAL A 190 -7.24 -7.75 0.84
CA VAL A 190 -7.82 -6.51 1.39
C VAL A 190 -9.14 -6.18 0.69
N ALA A 191 -9.21 -6.37 -0.64
CA ALA A 191 -10.45 -6.15 -1.40
C ALA A 191 -11.57 -7.09 -0.94
N VAL A 192 -11.25 -8.36 -0.68
CA VAL A 192 -12.23 -9.35 -0.18
C VAL A 192 -12.69 -8.98 1.23
N VAL A 193 -11.74 -8.70 2.14
CA VAL A 193 -12.04 -8.29 3.53
C VAL A 193 -12.96 -7.06 3.52
N PHE A 194 -12.65 -6.06 2.71
CA PHE A 194 -13.42 -4.82 2.59
C PHE A 194 -14.87 -5.08 2.17
N VAL A 195 -15.07 -5.82 1.08
CA VAL A 195 -16.42 -6.13 0.58
C VAL A 195 -17.21 -6.96 1.58
N VAL A 196 -16.61 -7.99 2.17
CA VAL A 196 -17.25 -8.83 3.19
C VAL A 196 -17.61 -8.02 4.43
N ALA A 197 -16.74 -7.15 4.90
CA ALA A 197 -17.00 -6.27 6.04
C ALA A 197 -18.19 -5.34 5.80
N ILE A 198 -18.27 -4.73 4.60
CA ILE A 198 -19.43 -3.91 4.22
C ILE A 198 -20.72 -4.73 4.22
N ILE A 199 -20.72 -5.88 3.56
CA ILE A 199 -21.89 -6.75 3.47
C ILE A 199 -22.36 -7.16 4.87
N LEU A 200 -21.44 -7.62 5.72
CA LEU A 200 -21.79 -8.01 7.09
C LEU A 200 -22.27 -6.82 7.92
N ASN A 201 -21.70 -5.64 7.73
CA ASN A 201 -22.14 -4.44 8.44
C ASN A 201 -23.55 -3.98 8.02
N LEU A 202 -23.97 -4.28 6.79
CA LEU A 202 -25.32 -3.97 6.29
C LEU A 202 -26.36 -5.03 6.72
N ILE A 203 -25.97 -6.30 6.78
CA ILE A 203 -26.88 -7.42 7.08
C ILE A 203 -27.10 -7.60 8.58
N LEU A 204 -26.05 -7.44 9.39
CA LEU A 204 -26.15 -7.66 10.83
C LEU A 204 -26.91 -6.51 11.52
N PRO A 205 -27.90 -6.82 12.35
CA PRO A 205 -28.68 -5.83 13.07
C PRO A 205 -27.78 -5.00 13.99
N LYS A 206 -28.16 -3.72 14.17
CA LYS A 206 -27.42 -2.79 15.06
C LYS A 206 -27.68 -3.10 16.53
#